data_8e9ad97cb003151d8298c9e136d6dd39
#
_entry.id   8e9ad97cb003151d8298c9e136d6dd39
#
_cell.length_a   1.000
_cell.length_b   1.000
_cell.length_c   1.000
_cell.angle_alpha   90.00
_cell.angle_beta   90.00
_cell.angle_gamma   90.00
#
_symmetry.space_group_name_H-M   'P 1'
#
loop_
_entity.id
_entity.type
_entity.pdbx_description
1 polymer ?
#
loop_
_entity_poly.entity_id
_entity_poly.type
_entity_poly.pdbx_seq_one_letter_code
_entity_poly.pdbx_strand_id
1 'polypeptide(L)'
;MPHDPSQPRAARSRAFARRSARGFTMTELLVTVALAAILSTVAVPSFNGIIATQRARTFASDLYVAIAKTRAEAISLNQNVTLQPNAGGWNNGWQILDVNNNVLDNHAAATGVTVGAVAAVTYRASGRLPAGAAAPVFLITTTSGSTVNHQCVSVDLGGRPYMKAAAAC
;
A
#
# COMPACT_ATOMS: atom_id res chain seq x y z
N MET A 1 19.59 -0.44 -85.14
CA MET A 1 18.82 0.61 -84.52
C MET A 1 19.27 0.70 -83.09
N PRO A 2 19.98 1.76 -82.64
CA PRO A 2 20.48 1.90 -81.30
C PRO A 2 19.41 2.57 -80.39
N HIS A 3 19.24 2.04 -79.19
CA HIS A 3 18.38 2.55 -78.09
C HIS A 3 19.01 3.81 -77.51
N ASP A 4 18.24 4.89 -77.49
CA ASP A 4 18.59 6.14 -76.83
C ASP A 4 18.28 6.08 -75.34
N PRO A 5 19.23 6.28 -74.37
CA PRO A 5 19.00 6.19 -72.92
C PRO A 5 18.93 7.56 -72.27
N SER A 6 18.27 8.55 -72.86
CA SER A 6 18.20 9.90 -72.26
C SER A 6 16.79 10.40 -71.98
N GLN A 7 16.08 9.69 -71.07
CA GLN A 7 14.88 10.28 -70.46
C GLN A 7 15.15 10.58 -68.94
N PRO A 8 15.08 11.86 -68.51
CA PRO A 8 15.20 12.18 -67.10
C PRO A 8 13.94 11.76 -66.35
N ARG A 9 14.10 10.87 -65.36
CA ARG A 9 13.05 10.51 -64.40
C ARG A 9 12.67 11.77 -63.59
N ALA A 10 11.49 12.29 -63.82
CA ALA A 10 10.89 13.35 -63.01
C ALA A 10 10.74 12.89 -61.56
N ALA A 11 11.53 13.45 -60.66
CA ALA A 11 11.41 13.28 -59.22
C ALA A 11 10.09 13.90 -58.76
N ARG A 12 9.11 13.08 -58.43
CA ARG A 12 7.87 13.51 -57.76
C ARG A 12 8.22 13.94 -56.33
N SER A 13 8.45 15.20 -56.11
CA SER A 13 8.52 15.79 -54.79
C SER A 13 7.14 15.65 -54.11
N ARG A 14 7.04 14.74 -53.13
CA ARG A 14 5.88 14.66 -52.24
C ARG A 14 5.90 15.91 -51.37
N ALA A 15 5.05 16.87 -51.71
CA ALA A 15 4.78 18.01 -50.86
C ALA A 15 4.11 17.48 -49.58
N PHE A 16 4.88 17.44 -48.48
CA PHE A 16 4.31 17.22 -47.16
C PHE A 16 3.42 18.42 -46.85
N ALA A 17 2.11 18.22 -46.91
CA ALA A 17 1.16 19.21 -46.46
C ALA A 17 1.41 19.48 -44.96
N ARG A 18 2.02 20.62 -44.64
CA ARG A 18 2.11 21.11 -43.26
C ARG A 18 0.69 21.30 -42.74
N ARG A 19 0.24 20.35 -41.91
CA ARG A 19 -0.98 20.54 -41.14
C ARG A 19 -0.75 21.75 -40.24
N SER A 20 -1.48 22.80 -40.49
CA SER A 20 -1.51 24.01 -39.67
C SER A 20 -1.93 23.60 -38.24
N ALA A 21 -0.98 23.60 -37.30
CA ALA A 21 -1.30 23.40 -35.88
C ALA A 21 -2.11 24.62 -35.43
N ARG A 22 -3.40 24.44 -35.20
CA ARG A 22 -4.23 25.45 -34.58
C ARG A 22 -3.82 25.58 -33.12
N GLY A 23 -3.35 26.73 -32.70
CA GLY A 23 -3.07 27.05 -31.31
C GLY A 23 -4.38 27.21 -30.52
N PHE A 24 -4.35 26.90 -29.23
CA PHE A 24 -5.44 27.14 -28.30
C PHE A 24 -5.73 28.66 -28.17
N THR A 25 -6.98 29.03 -28.15
CA THR A 25 -7.38 30.41 -27.84
C THR A 25 -7.33 30.66 -26.34
N MET A 26 -7.12 31.90 -25.93
CA MET A 26 -7.09 32.28 -24.50
C MET A 26 -8.44 31.99 -23.81
N THR A 27 -9.54 32.17 -24.52
CA THR A 27 -10.88 31.85 -24.05
C THR A 27 -11.11 30.38 -23.87
N GLU A 28 -10.59 29.54 -24.76
CA GLU A 28 -10.69 28.08 -24.67
C GLU A 28 -9.92 27.54 -23.47
N LEU A 29 -8.73 28.11 -23.17
CA LEU A 29 -7.97 27.80 -21.97
C LEU A 29 -8.76 28.18 -20.69
N LEU A 30 -9.35 29.38 -20.65
CA LEU A 30 -10.12 29.82 -19.48
C LEU A 30 -11.34 28.92 -19.23
N VAL A 31 -12.05 28.52 -20.27
CA VAL A 31 -13.21 27.61 -20.14
C VAL A 31 -12.77 26.23 -19.66
N THR A 32 -11.68 25.68 -20.20
CA THR A 32 -11.19 24.37 -19.78
C THR A 32 -10.73 24.36 -18.33
N VAL A 33 -10.04 25.41 -17.87
CA VAL A 33 -9.63 25.54 -16.47
C VAL A 33 -10.83 25.70 -15.54
N ALA A 34 -11.84 26.49 -15.93
CA ALA A 34 -13.07 26.66 -15.15
C ALA A 34 -13.82 25.32 -15.00
N LEU A 35 -13.97 24.55 -16.09
CA LEU A 35 -14.57 23.22 -16.03
C LEU A 35 -13.75 22.24 -15.17
N ALA A 36 -12.43 22.24 -15.31
CA ALA A 36 -11.54 21.41 -14.49
C ALA A 36 -11.66 21.76 -12.99
N ALA A 37 -11.78 23.04 -12.63
CA ALA A 37 -11.98 23.47 -11.25
C ALA A 37 -13.30 22.94 -10.68
N ILE A 38 -14.41 23.02 -11.44
CA ILE A 38 -15.71 22.50 -11.01
C ILE A 38 -15.65 20.96 -10.81
N LEU A 39 -15.06 20.23 -11.75
CA LEU A 39 -14.94 18.78 -11.66
C LEU A 39 -14.06 18.35 -10.47
N SER A 40 -13.02 19.12 -10.15
CA SER A 40 -12.13 18.85 -9.02
C SER A 40 -12.84 18.86 -7.67
N THR A 41 -13.86 19.69 -7.49
CA THR A 41 -14.62 19.79 -6.22
C THR A 41 -15.35 18.48 -5.86
N VAL A 42 -15.74 17.69 -6.86
CA VAL A 42 -16.42 16.39 -6.69
C VAL A 42 -15.40 15.24 -6.66
N ALA A 43 -14.35 15.32 -7.46
CA ALA A 43 -13.37 14.25 -7.60
C ALA A 43 -12.48 14.09 -6.34
N VAL A 44 -11.98 15.19 -5.78
CA VAL A 44 -11.04 15.16 -4.64
C VAL A 44 -11.58 14.42 -3.41
N PRO A 45 -12.81 14.67 -2.92
CA PRO A 45 -13.32 13.95 -1.75
C PRO A 45 -13.46 12.45 -1.98
N SER A 46 -13.78 12.03 -3.20
CA SER A 46 -13.89 10.60 -3.54
C SER A 46 -12.56 9.85 -3.44
N PHE A 47 -11.45 10.49 -3.82
CA PHE A 47 -10.12 9.88 -3.72
C PHE A 47 -9.65 9.66 -2.28
N ASN A 48 -10.03 10.51 -1.34
CA ASN A 48 -9.64 10.37 0.06
C ASN A 48 -10.12 9.05 0.68
N GLY A 49 -11.33 8.60 0.34
CA GLY A 49 -11.86 7.31 0.78
C GLY A 49 -11.06 6.12 0.24
N ILE A 50 -10.65 6.19 -1.03
CA ILE A 50 -9.82 5.15 -1.67
C ILE A 50 -8.44 5.09 -0.99
N ILE A 51 -7.82 6.23 -0.74
CA ILE A 51 -6.52 6.32 -0.06
C ILE A 51 -6.60 5.74 1.36
N ALA A 52 -7.65 6.07 2.12
CA ALA A 52 -7.84 5.54 3.46
C ALA A 52 -8.00 4.01 3.45
N THR A 53 -8.80 3.48 2.52
CA THR A 53 -8.97 2.03 2.34
C THR A 53 -7.65 1.35 2.00
N GLN A 54 -6.87 1.94 1.10
CA GLN A 54 -5.57 1.40 0.71
C GLN A 54 -4.58 1.42 1.87
N ARG A 55 -4.55 2.49 2.68
CA ARG A 55 -3.71 2.57 3.89
C ARG A 55 -4.04 1.45 4.88
N ALA A 56 -5.33 1.21 5.14
CA ALA A 56 -5.75 0.13 6.03
C ALA A 56 -5.27 -1.25 5.53
N ARG A 57 -5.41 -1.51 4.23
CA ARG A 57 -4.98 -2.77 3.61
C ARG A 57 -3.47 -2.94 3.64
N THR A 58 -2.71 -1.90 3.29
CA THR A 58 -1.24 -1.95 3.30
C THR A 58 -0.75 -2.21 4.71
N PHE A 59 -1.23 -1.45 5.71
CA PHE A 59 -0.85 -1.66 7.10
C PHE A 59 -1.19 -3.06 7.61
N ALA A 60 -2.38 -3.59 7.27
CA ALA A 60 -2.77 -4.94 7.64
C ALA A 60 -1.87 -6.00 6.99
N SER A 61 -1.48 -5.79 5.73
CA SER A 61 -0.56 -6.67 5.01
C SER A 61 0.84 -6.65 5.63
N ASP A 62 1.35 -5.47 5.97
CA ASP A 62 2.67 -5.33 6.59
C ASP A 62 2.71 -6.00 7.97
N LEU A 63 1.66 -5.81 8.77
CA LEU A 63 1.54 -6.46 10.07
C LEU A 63 1.40 -7.98 9.95
N TYR A 64 0.63 -8.47 8.98
CA TYR A 64 0.53 -9.89 8.68
C TYR A 64 1.91 -10.49 8.35
N VAL A 65 2.66 -9.81 7.48
CA VAL A 65 4.02 -10.23 7.10
C VAL A 65 4.96 -10.20 8.31
N ALA A 66 4.88 -9.17 9.15
CA ALA A 66 5.69 -9.07 10.38
C ALA A 66 5.39 -10.23 11.35
N ILE A 67 4.12 -10.59 11.56
CA ILE A 67 3.72 -11.72 12.39
C ILE A 67 4.25 -13.04 11.80
N ALA A 68 4.10 -13.24 10.49
CA ALA A 68 4.61 -14.43 9.80
C ALA A 68 6.15 -14.53 9.89
N LYS A 69 6.84 -13.38 9.73
CA LYS A 69 8.30 -13.29 9.89
C LYS A 69 8.74 -13.61 11.32
N THR A 70 8.07 -13.03 12.33
CA THR A 70 8.35 -13.32 13.75
C THR A 70 8.27 -14.81 14.04
N ARG A 71 7.24 -15.48 13.50
CA ARG A 71 7.10 -16.93 13.61
C ARG A 71 8.24 -17.69 12.94
N ALA A 72 8.60 -17.29 11.71
CA ALA A 72 9.67 -17.92 10.95
C ALA A 72 11.03 -17.77 11.67
N GLU A 73 11.31 -16.58 12.21
CA GLU A 73 12.53 -16.32 12.98
C GLU A 73 12.58 -17.15 14.27
N ALA A 74 11.46 -17.31 14.98
CA ALA A 74 11.40 -18.15 16.17
C ALA A 74 11.76 -19.61 15.86
N ILE A 75 11.27 -20.14 14.73
CA ILE A 75 11.58 -21.51 14.29
C ILE A 75 13.05 -21.61 13.85
N SER A 76 13.51 -20.65 13.04
CA SER A 76 14.85 -20.62 12.46
C SER A 76 15.94 -20.52 13.52
N LEU A 77 15.75 -19.63 14.50
CA LEU A 77 16.68 -19.40 15.60
C LEU A 77 16.52 -20.41 16.74
N ASN A 78 15.50 -21.28 16.68
CA ASN A 78 15.14 -22.23 17.73
C ASN A 78 15.02 -21.58 19.12
N GLN A 79 14.42 -20.38 19.17
CA GLN A 79 14.24 -19.60 20.40
C GLN A 79 12.94 -18.76 20.37
N ASN A 80 12.62 -18.11 21.50
CA ASN A 80 11.49 -17.20 21.51
C ASN A 80 11.83 -15.91 20.75
N VAL A 81 10.89 -15.48 19.91
CA VAL A 81 10.98 -14.20 19.18
C VAL A 81 9.70 -13.42 19.42
N THR A 82 9.82 -12.13 19.66
CA THR A 82 8.72 -11.26 20.05
C THR A 82 8.54 -10.13 19.03
N LEU A 83 7.34 -9.96 18.57
CA LEU A 83 6.88 -8.78 17.84
C LEU A 83 6.24 -7.82 18.85
N GLN A 84 6.79 -6.64 18.99
CA GLN A 84 6.28 -5.62 19.93
C GLN A 84 6.08 -4.27 19.25
N PRO A 85 5.07 -3.49 19.69
CA PRO A 85 4.89 -2.14 19.19
C PRO A 85 6.00 -1.21 19.68
N ASN A 86 6.29 -0.17 18.90
CA ASN A 86 7.11 0.94 19.36
C ASN A 86 6.36 1.77 20.43
N ALA A 87 7.08 2.68 21.10
CA ALA A 87 6.48 3.58 22.07
C ALA A 87 5.30 4.35 21.47
N GLY A 88 4.15 4.31 22.14
CA GLY A 88 2.90 4.94 21.68
C GLY A 88 1.95 4.00 20.88
N GLY A 89 2.35 2.75 20.64
CA GLY A 89 1.46 1.73 20.07
C GLY A 89 1.80 1.29 18.64
N TRP A 90 1.00 0.38 18.12
CA TRP A 90 1.22 -0.29 16.85
C TRP A 90 1.24 0.65 15.63
N ASN A 91 0.51 1.74 15.67
CA ASN A 91 0.52 2.79 14.64
C ASN A 91 1.88 3.52 14.54
N ASN A 92 2.68 3.50 15.62
CA ASN A 92 4.04 4.06 15.62
C ASN A 92 5.10 3.07 15.14
N GLY A 93 4.66 1.97 14.51
CA GLY A 93 5.52 0.89 14.03
C GLY A 93 5.76 -0.18 15.09
N TRP A 94 6.62 -1.12 14.76
CA TRP A 94 6.95 -2.28 15.61
C TRP A 94 8.36 -2.77 15.37
N GLN A 95 8.81 -3.60 16.28
CA GLN A 95 10.10 -4.28 16.20
C GLN A 95 9.92 -5.79 16.42
N ILE A 96 10.75 -6.56 15.75
CA ILE A 96 10.91 -8.00 16.00
C ILE A 96 12.20 -8.17 16.79
N LEU A 97 12.10 -8.77 17.96
CA LEU A 97 13.21 -8.94 18.90
C LEU A 97 13.47 -10.42 19.18
N ASP A 98 14.74 -10.76 19.31
CA ASP A 98 15.15 -12.05 19.85
C ASP A 98 15.04 -12.12 21.39
N VAL A 99 15.40 -13.25 21.98
CA VAL A 99 15.37 -13.46 23.43
C VAL A 99 16.33 -12.54 24.21
N ASN A 100 17.34 -11.98 23.54
CA ASN A 100 18.33 -11.06 24.12
C ASN A 100 17.97 -9.60 23.88
N ASN A 101 16.77 -9.31 23.33
CA ASN A 101 16.31 -8.00 22.90
C ASN A 101 17.10 -7.39 21.71
N ASN A 102 17.82 -8.20 20.93
CA ASN A 102 18.39 -7.72 19.70
C ASN A 102 17.30 -7.51 18.66
N VAL A 103 17.35 -6.39 17.95
CA VAL A 103 16.39 -6.05 16.90
C VAL A 103 16.72 -6.86 15.64
N LEU A 104 15.83 -7.77 15.27
CA LEU A 104 15.92 -8.57 14.05
C LEU A 104 15.29 -7.83 12.87
N ASP A 105 14.25 -7.02 13.14
CA ASP A 105 13.56 -6.21 12.15
C ASP A 105 12.86 -5.03 12.80
N ASN A 106 12.63 -3.97 12.02
CA ASN A 106 11.95 -2.78 12.48
C ASN A 106 11.07 -2.20 11.38
N HIS A 107 9.83 -1.84 11.73
CA HIS A 107 8.87 -1.18 10.84
C HIS A 107 8.59 0.24 11.35
N ALA A 108 8.58 1.20 10.42
CA ALA A 108 8.34 2.60 10.73
C ALA A 108 6.86 2.90 11.06
N ALA A 109 6.61 4.06 11.67
CA ALA A 109 5.27 4.55 11.95
C ALA A 109 4.43 4.75 10.69
N ALA A 110 3.14 4.45 10.79
CA ALA A 110 2.15 4.70 9.74
C ALA A 110 1.20 5.82 10.14
N THR A 111 0.96 6.76 9.24
CA THR A 111 0.05 7.89 9.47
C THR A 111 -1.38 7.57 9.05
N GLY A 112 -2.36 8.10 9.79
CA GLY A 112 -3.79 7.97 9.44
C GLY A 112 -4.36 6.57 9.66
N VAL A 113 -3.68 5.75 10.49
CA VAL A 113 -4.12 4.41 10.90
C VAL A 113 -4.25 4.40 12.42
N THR A 114 -5.29 3.76 12.92
CA THR A 114 -5.47 3.47 14.35
C THR A 114 -5.56 1.97 14.53
N VAL A 115 -4.85 1.45 15.52
CA VAL A 115 -4.87 0.03 15.89
C VAL A 115 -5.29 -0.10 17.34
N GLY A 116 -6.16 -1.06 17.63
CA GLY A 116 -6.57 -1.36 19.00
C GLY A 116 -5.37 -1.72 19.89
N ALA A 117 -5.52 -1.56 21.19
CA ALA A 117 -4.49 -1.95 22.15
C ALA A 117 -4.32 -3.48 22.16
N VAL A 118 -3.21 -3.95 21.63
CA VAL A 118 -2.84 -5.37 21.57
C VAL A 118 -1.47 -5.53 22.23
N ALA A 119 -1.34 -6.56 23.06
CA ALA A 119 -0.05 -6.89 23.68
C ALA A 119 0.97 -7.35 22.62
N ALA A 120 2.24 -7.36 23.01
CA ALA A 120 3.30 -7.97 22.17
C ALA A 120 2.98 -9.45 21.88
N VAL A 121 3.37 -9.91 20.70
CA VAL A 121 3.13 -11.26 20.21
C VAL A 121 4.44 -12.05 20.29
N THR A 122 4.50 -13.03 21.17
CA THR A 122 5.68 -13.90 21.28
C THR A 122 5.42 -15.25 20.66
N TYR A 123 6.34 -15.71 19.83
CA TYR A 123 6.37 -17.07 19.30
C TYR A 123 7.46 -17.87 19.99
N ARG A 124 7.16 -19.14 20.28
CA ARG A 124 8.16 -20.13 20.75
C ARG A 124 8.93 -20.71 19.57
N ALA A 125 10.05 -21.35 19.84
CA ALA A 125 10.84 -22.11 18.87
C ALA A 125 10.00 -23.08 18.01
N SER A 126 8.89 -23.58 18.53
CA SER A 126 7.96 -24.45 17.79
C SER A 126 7.07 -23.70 16.78
N GLY A 127 7.19 -22.38 16.66
CA GLY A 127 6.32 -21.53 15.82
C GLY A 127 4.89 -21.41 16.33
N ARG A 128 4.64 -21.69 17.62
CA ARG A 128 3.34 -21.58 18.29
C ARG A 128 3.38 -20.47 19.33
N LEU A 129 2.23 -19.95 19.67
CA LEU A 129 2.07 -19.04 20.79
C LEU A 129 2.37 -19.78 22.12
N PRO A 130 2.77 -19.07 23.18
CA PRO A 130 2.91 -19.64 24.52
C PRO A 130 1.60 -20.29 25.00
N ALA A 131 1.69 -21.35 25.81
CA ALA A 131 0.51 -21.97 26.37
C ALA A 131 -0.25 -20.98 27.24
N GLY A 132 -1.56 -20.92 27.08
CA GLY A 132 -2.43 -19.96 27.78
C GLY A 132 -2.40 -18.53 27.23
N ALA A 133 -1.61 -18.23 26.21
CA ALA A 133 -1.68 -16.95 25.53
C ALA A 133 -2.99 -16.80 24.76
N ALA A 134 -3.64 -15.65 24.91
CA ALA A 134 -4.77 -15.31 24.06
C ALA A 134 -4.30 -15.08 22.61
N ALA A 135 -5.08 -15.52 21.64
CA ALA A 135 -4.84 -15.23 20.24
C ALA A 135 -4.89 -13.71 20.01
N PRO A 136 -3.82 -13.08 19.52
CA PRO A 136 -3.81 -11.64 19.30
C PRO A 136 -4.76 -11.26 18.17
N VAL A 137 -5.47 -10.14 18.35
CA VAL A 137 -6.48 -9.63 17.42
C VAL A 137 -6.23 -8.14 17.19
N PHE A 138 -5.88 -7.78 15.98
CA PHE A 138 -5.57 -6.41 15.58
C PHE A 138 -6.72 -5.86 14.74
N LEU A 139 -7.51 -4.97 15.30
CA LEU A 139 -8.48 -4.18 14.55
C LEU A 139 -7.80 -2.90 14.06
N ILE A 140 -7.59 -2.81 12.77
CA ILE A 140 -6.96 -1.69 12.08
C ILE A 140 -8.06 -0.82 11.50
N THR A 141 -8.09 0.45 11.87
CA THR A 141 -9.11 1.41 11.47
C THR A 141 -8.47 2.60 10.77
N THR A 142 -9.07 3.03 9.66
CA THR A 142 -8.75 4.30 8.99
C THR A 142 -10.03 5.07 8.76
N THR A 143 -9.97 6.40 8.89
CA THR A 143 -11.13 7.28 8.70
C THR A 143 -10.83 8.30 7.61
N SER A 144 -11.80 8.53 6.74
CA SER A 144 -11.76 9.58 5.73
C SER A 144 -13.14 10.22 5.61
N GLY A 145 -13.28 11.45 6.11
CA GLY A 145 -14.58 12.09 6.25
C GLY A 145 -15.53 11.24 7.12
N SER A 146 -16.68 10.88 6.60
CA SER A 146 -17.64 10.00 7.26
C SER A 146 -17.39 8.50 7.04
N THR A 147 -16.44 8.14 6.18
CA THR A 147 -16.16 6.73 5.84
C THR A 147 -15.11 6.16 6.78
N VAL A 148 -15.48 5.05 7.44
CA VAL A 148 -14.57 4.28 8.31
C VAL A 148 -14.29 2.94 7.64
N ASN A 149 -13.01 2.60 7.50
CA ASN A 149 -12.58 1.32 6.94
C ASN A 149 -11.91 0.49 8.03
N HIS A 150 -12.22 -0.80 8.03
CA HIS A 150 -11.69 -1.75 9.00
C HIS A 150 -10.97 -2.90 8.29
N GLN A 151 -9.83 -3.29 8.84
CA GLN A 151 -9.12 -4.52 8.52
C GLN A 151 -8.79 -5.26 9.81
N CYS A 152 -8.91 -6.56 9.76
CA CYS A 152 -8.65 -7.43 10.89
C CYS A 152 -7.46 -8.34 10.57
N VAL A 153 -6.43 -8.30 11.42
CA VAL A 153 -5.32 -9.26 11.41
C VAL A 153 -5.39 -10.03 12.71
N SER A 154 -5.33 -11.34 12.66
CA SER A 154 -5.42 -12.19 13.82
C SER A 154 -4.50 -13.40 13.68
N VAL A 155 -4.24 -14.10 14.77
CA VAL A 155 -3.44 -15.31 14.79
C VAL A 155 -4.29 -16.43 15.35
N ASP A 156 -4.28 -17.59 14.70
CA ASP A 156 -4.96 -18.78 15.23
C ASP A 156 -4.16 -19.43 16.39
N LEU A 157 -4.78 -20.36 17.08
CA LEU A 157 -4.12 -21.09 18.18
C LEU A 157 -2.92 -21.91 17.73
N GLY A 158 -2.78 -22.21 16.43
CA GLY A 158 -1.63 -22.83 15.81
C GLY A 158 -0.48 -21.87 15.48
N GLY A 159 -0.70 -20.57 15.71
CA GLY A 159 0.28 -19.53 15.43
C GLY A 159 0.27 -19.04 13.98
N ARG A 160 -0.76 -19.33 13.19
CA ARG A 160 -0.87 -18.85 11.81
C ARG A 160 -1.59 -17.51 11.75
N PRO A 161 -0.99 -16.48 11.16
CA PRO A 161 -1.69 -15.23 10.92
C PRO A 161 -2.73 -15.39 9.82
N TYR A 162 -3.81 -14.63 9.92
CA TYR A 162 -4.81 -14.48 8.86
C TYR A 162 -5.40 -13.06 8.86
N MET A 163 -5.92 -12.67 7.70
CA MET A 163 -6.53 -11.35 7.50
C MET A 163 -7.95 -11.49 6.99
N LYS A 164 -8.81 -10.53 7.39
CA LYS A 164 -10.15 -10.36 6.81
C LYS A 164 -10.55 -8.88 6.83
N ALA A 165 -11.33 -8.45 5.85
CA ALA A 165 -11.99 -7.16 5.88
C ALA A 165 -13.25 -7.29 6.74
N ALA A 166 -13.24 -6.76 7.96
CA ALA A 166 -14.36 -6.85 8.89
C ALA A 166 -14.32 -5.71 9.91
N ALA A 167 -15.49 -5.24 10.33
CA ALA A 167 -15.63 -4.20 11.35
C ALA A 167 -15.36 -4.73 12.77
N ALA A 168 -15.35 -6.03 12.94
CA ALA A 168 -14.98 -6.71 14.18
C ALA A 168 -14.13 -7.95 13.87
N CYS A 169 -13.15 -8.20 14.67
CA CYS A 169 -12.37 -9.42 14.67
C CYS A 169 -13.02 -10.44 15.61
#